data_3586ca8b63c5bd29a4d58f0866005530
#
_entry.id   3586ca8b63c5bd29a4d58f0866005530
#
_cell.length_a   1.000
_cell.length_b   1.000
_cell.length_c   1.000
_cell.angle_alpha   90.00
_cell.angle_beta   90.00
_cell.angle_gamma   90.00
#
_symmetry.space_group_name_H-M   'P 1'
#
loop_
_entity.id
_entity.type
_entity.pdbx_description
1 polymer ?
#
loop_
_entity_poly.entity_id
_entity_poly.type
_entity_poly.pdbx_seq_one_letter_code
_entity_poly.pdbx_strand_id
1 'polypeptide(L)'
;MLSEIALNRNDLPVNVLSENQTWLQLLIKRAVSGDTTAFEQIMIHSQQRVMTLSWRMLGNEADARDASQEVFLRVYKYLGRFKQDQDFFAWVYQITVNVCRDIAKKRQRHTERFASLDTTVEESAFEVPALQEGADEALIAAQQRELIAGAMATLPEKERAAILLRDIEGLPTDEVARILRSSSTTVRSQISSARKKIKIHCERHLWKKGGTRS
;
A
#
# COMPACT_ATOMS: atom_id res chain seq x y z
N MET A 1 1.05 18.85 6.51
CA MET A 1 0.67 17.75 7.43
C MET A 1 0.57 16.37 6.76
N LEU A 2 0.08 16.21 5.53
CA LEU A 2 0.14 14.89 4.85
C LEU A 2 1.50 14.60 4.19
N SER A 3 2.38 15.61 4.07
CA SER A 3 3.69 15.52 3.42
C SER A 3 4.82 15.00 4.32
N GLU A 4 4.63 14.96 5.63
CA GLU A 4 5.67 14.54 6.58
C GLU A 4 5.67 13.03 6.89
N ILE A 5 4.63 12.30 6.44
CA ILE A 5 4.52 10.84 6.68
C ILE A 5 5.10 10.03 5.52
N ALA A 6 5.38 10.67 4.38
CA ALA A 6 6.09 10.06 3.27
C ALA A 6 7.58 10.42 3.42
N LEU A 7 8.43 9.48 3.81
CA LEU A 7 9.85 9.56 3.49
C LEU A 7 9.94 9.76 1.97
N ASN A 8 10.12 11.02 1.59
CA ASN A 8 10.02 11.44 0.20
C ASN A 8 11.20 10.80 -0.56
N ARG A 9 10.90 10.00 -1.57
CA ARG A 9 11.91 9.40 -2.47
C ARG A 9 12.86 10.46 -3.06
N ASN A 10 12.47 11.75 -3.01
CA ASN A 10 13.26 12.87 -3.50
C ASN A 10 14.29 13.42 -2.50
N ASP A 11 14.27 12.98 -1.24
CA ASP A 11 15.20 13.46 -0.20
C ASP A 11 16.47 12.61 -0.09
N LEU A 12 16.54 11.48 -0.82
CA LEU A 12 17.77 10.70 -0.92
C LEU A 12 18.70 11.32 -1.96
N PRO A 13 20.02 11.40 -1.69
CA PRO A 13 20.99 11.93 -2.66
C PRO A 13 20.93 11.09 -3.94
N VAL A 14 20.97 11.77 -5.08
CA VAL A 14 20.80 11.20 -6.44
C VAL A 14 21.73 9.99 -6.68
N ASN A 15 22.88 9.97 -6.02
CA ASN A 15 23.88 8.89 -6.12
C ASN A 15 23.37 7.57 -5.49
N VAL A 16 22.67 7.63 -4.36
CA VAL A 16 22.12 6.44 -3.67
C VAL A 16 20.94 5.83 -4.46
N LEU A 17 20.17 6.66 -5.14
CA LEU A 17 19.06 6.19 -5.97
C LEU A 17 19.57 5.45 -7.22
N SER A 18 20.65 5.93 -7.84
CA SER A 18 21.25 5.29 -9.02
C SER A 18 21.91 3.95 -8.68
N GLU A 19 22.61 3.88 -7.56
CA GLU A 19 23.26 2.65 -7.07
C GLU A 19 22.23 1.57 -6.70
N ASN A 20 21.17 1.94 -5.99
CA ASN A 20 20.09 1.03 -5.64
C ASN A 20 19.34 0.49 -6.87
N GLN A 21 19.14 1.32 -7.90
CA GLN A 21 18.53 0.88 -9.15
C GLN A 21 19.42 -0.11 -9.91
N THR A 22 20.72 0.16 -9.98
CA THR A 22 21.70 -0.71 -10.65
C THR A 22 21.80 -2.06 -9.93
N TRP A 23 21.85 -2.05 -8.59
CA TRP A 23 21.88 -3.26 -7.77
C TRP A 23 20.62 -4.12 -7.97
N LEU A 24 19.43 -3.50 -7.92
CA LEU A 24 18.16 -4.20 -8.13
C LEU A 24 18.06 -4.81 -9.55
N GLN A 25 18.49 -4.09 -10.57
CA GLN A 25 18.55 -4.61 -11.94
C GLN A 25 19.49 -5.82 -12.07
N LEU A 26 20.62 -5.82 -11.37
CA LEU A 26 21.53 -6.96 -11.33
C LEU A 26 20.86 -8.18 -10.67
N LEU A 27 20.19 -7.99 -9.53
CA LEU A 27 19.46 -9.06 -8.87
C LEU A 27 18.35 -9.62 -9.75
N ILE A 28 17.60 -8.78 -10.45
CA ILE A 28 16.54 -9.22 -11.38
C ILE A 28 17.15 -10.08 -12.50
N LYS A 29 18.26 -9.68 -13.10
CA LYS A 29 18.95 -10.47 -14.13
C LYS A 29 19.37 -11.84 -13.62
N ARG A 30 19.97 -11.89 -12.43
CA ARG A 30 20.40 -13.15 -11.80
C ARG A 30 19.20 -14.05 -11.46
N ALA A 31 18.14 -13.49 -10.90
CA ALA A 31 16.93 -14.23 -10.56
C ALA A 31 16.23 -14.81 -11.80
N VAL A 32 16.17 -14.05 -12.90
CA VAL A 32 15.67 -14.54 -14.20
C VAL A 32 16.50 -15.70 -14.75
N SER A 33 17.83 -15.72 -14.47
CA SER A 33 18.72 -16.83 -14.85
C SER A 33 18.63 -18.03 -13.89
N GLY A 34 17.70 -18.02 -12.91
CA GLY A 34 17.47 -19.14 -11.99
C GLY A 34 18.19 -19.04 -10.64
N ASP A 35 18.84 -17.90 -10.35
CA ASP A 35 19.48 -17.67 -9.04
C ASP A 35 18.40 -17.36 -7.97
N THR A 36 18.08 -18.37 -7.17
CA THR A 36 17.08 -18.28 -6.10
C THR A 36 17.51 -17.34 -4.99
N THR A 37 18.81 -17.23 -4.70
CA THR A 37 19.34 -16.30 -3.69
C THR A 37 19.13 -14.84 -4.12
N ALA A 38 19.30 -14.55 -5.41
CA ALA A 38 19.00 -13.23 -5.95
C ALA A 38 17.51 -12.89 -5.82
N PHE A 39 16.62 -13.86 -6.06
CA PHE A 39 15.20 -13.67 -5.86
C PHE A 39 14.83 -13.43 -4.39
N GLU A 40 15.43 -14.17 -3.48
CA GLU A 40 15.26 -13.97 -2.03
C GLU A 40 15.64 -12.55 -1.59
N GLN A 41 16.74 -12.02 -2.11
CA GLN A 41 17.13 -10.63 -1.85
C GLN A 41 16.12 -9.61 -2.40
N ILE A 42 15.54 -9.86 -3.57
CA ILE A 42 14.45 -9.05 -4.12
C ILE A 42 13.24 -9.09 -3.18
N MET A 43 12.86 -10.27 -2.68
CA MET A 43 11.76 -10.42 -1.73
C MET A 43 12.01 -9.63 -0.46
N ILE A 44 13.16 -9.81 0.19
CA ILE A 44 13.54 -9.10 1.42
C ILE A 44 13.47 -7.58 1.23
N HIS A 45 13.96 -7.08 0.10
CA HIS A 45 13.95 -5.65 -0.22
C HIS A 45 12.53 -5.10 -0.48
N SER A 46 11.63 -5.94 -0.95
CA SER A 46 10.28 -5.53 -1.37
C SER A 46 9.19 -5.84 -0.34
N GLN A 47 9.44 -6.78 0.60
CA GLN A 47 8.40 -7.35 1.47
C GLN A 47 7.65 -6.29 2.29
N GLN A 48 8.37 -5.32 2.88
CA GLN A 48 7.76 -4.28 3.71
C GLN A 48 6.80 -3.41 2.90
N ARG A 49 7.17 -3.06 1.66
CA ARG A 49 6.34 -2.23 0.77
C ARG A 49 5.10 -3.00 0.33
N VAL A 50 5.26 -4.26 -0.07
CA VAL A 50 4.15 -5.12 -0.48
C VAL A 50 3.19 -5.34 0.68
N MET A 51 3.70 -5.67 1.87
CA MET A 51 2.89 -5.89 3.07
C MET A 51 2.12 -4.64 3.48
N THR A 52 2.80 -3.48 3.52
CA THR A 52 2.18 -2.20 3.89
C THR A 52 1.10 -1.79 2.90
N LEU A 53 1.36 -1.91 1.58
CA LEU A 53 0.35 -1.60 0.56
C LEU A 53 -0.85 -2.55 0.66
N SER A 54 -0.60 -3.86 0.83
CA SER A 54 -1.65 -4.86 0.97
C SER A 54 -2.53 -4.59 2.19
N TRP A 55 -1.92 -4.28 3.33
CA TRP A 55 -2.65 -3.93 4.54
C TRP A 55 -3.51 -2.66 4.37
N ARG A 56 -2.94 -1.60 3.79
CA ARG A 56 -3.68 -0.35 3.52
C ARG A 56 -4.83 -0.55 2.53
N MET A 57 -4.70 -1.51 1.61
CA MET A 57 -5.75 -1.86 0.66
C MET A 57 -6.87 -2.70 1.29
N LEU A 58 -6.53 -3.68 2.15
CA LEU A 58 -7.45 -4.71 2.64
C LEU A 58 -8.00 -4.42 4.04
N GLY A 59 -7.27 -3.65 4.86
CA GLY A 59 -7.70 -3.23 6.19
C GLY A 59 -7.58 -4.29 7.27
N ASN A 60 -6.99 -5.46 6.98
CA ASN A 60 -6.72 -6.49 8.00
C ASN A 60 -5.40 -7.23 7.71
N GLU A 61 -4.78 -7.74 8.76
CA GLU A 61 -3.46 -8.34 8.68
C GLU A 61 -3.46 -9.72 8.00
N ALA A 62 -4.45 -10.53 8.26
CA ALA A 62 -4.53 -11.88 7.69
C ALA A 62 -4.60 -11.82 6.17
N ASP A 63 -5.55 -11.06 5.62
CA ASP A 63 -5.68 -10.85 4.17
C ASP A 63 -4.43 -10.18 3.57
N ALA A 64 -3.79 -9.25 4.30
CA ALA A 64 -2.56 -8.60 3.83
C ALA A 64 -1.38 -9.57 3.75
N ARG A 65 -1.27 -10.50 4.69
CA ARG A 65 -0.25 -11.55 4.70
C ARG A 65 -0.45 -12.52 3.55
N ASP A 66 -1.70 -12.98 3.35
CA ASP A 66 -2.06 -13.86 2.23
C ASP A 66 -1.82 -13.15 0.88
N ALA A 67 -2.20 -11.88 0.78
CA ALA A 67 -1.90 -11.07 -0.40
C ALA A 67 -0.42 -10.98 -0.69
N SER A 68 0.40 -10.74 0.34
CA SER A 68 1.86 -10.62 0.18
C SER A 68 2.49 -11.92 -0.31
N GLN A 69 2.06 -13.07 0.20
CA GLN A 69 2.52 -14.38 -0.28
C GLN A 69 2.14 -14.58 -1.76
N GLU A 70 0.88 -14.34 -2.12
CA GLU A 70 0.41 -14.48 -3.50
C GLU A 70 1.11 -13.52 -4.46
N VAL A 71 1.41 -12.28 -4.00
CA VAL A 71 2.19 -11.31 -4.78
C VAL A 71 3.55 -11.86 -5.11
N PHE A 72 4.31 -12.40 -4.13
CA PHE A 72 5.65 -12.91 -4.39
C PHE A 72 5.64 -14.19 -5.25
N LEU A 73 4.63 -15.04 -5.11
CA LEU A 73 4.42 -16.17 -6.03
C LEU A 73 4.21 -15.69 -7.47
N ARG A 74 3.41 -14.64 -7.67
CA ARG A 74 3.20 -14.05 -9.00
C ARG A 74 4.45 -13.32 -9.51
N VAL A 75 5.17 -12.60 -8.64
CA VAL A 75 6.45 -11.97 -9.00
C VAL A 75 7.43 -13.02 -9.49
N TYR A 76 7.62 -14.11 -8.75
CA TYR A 76 8.50 -15.21 -9.13
C TYR A 76 8.10 -15.80 -10.49
N LYS A 77 6.82 -16.15 -10.64
CA LYS A 77 6.28 -16.75 -11.86
C LYS A 77 6.43 -15.87 -13.11
N TYR A 78 6.31 -14.55 -12.93
CA TYR A 78 6.28 -13.62 -14.05
C TYR A 78 7.55 -12.77 -14.19
N LEU A 79 8.57 -12.97 -13.32
CA LEU A 79 9.79 -12.17 -13.33
C LEU A 79 10.52 -12.21 -14.70
N GLY A 80 10.52 -13.36 -15.37
CA GLY A 80 11.08 -13.48 -16.71
C GLY A 80 10.37 -12.68 -17.82
N ARG A 81 9.16 -12.15 -17.53
CA ARG A 81 8.40 -11.27 -18.43
C ARG A 81 8.54 -9.79 -18.07
N PHE A 82 9.23 -9.49 -16.95
CA PHE A 82 9.48 -8.12 -16.55
C PHE A 82 10.40 -7.43 -17.56
N LYS A 83 9.97 -6.25 -18.03
CA LYS A 83 10.74 -5.45 -18.96
C LYS A 83 11.67 -4.51 -18.19
N GLN A 84 12.96 -4.54 -18.48
CA GLN A 84 14.00 -3.78 -17.76
C GLN A 84 13.91 -2.26 -17.96
N ASP A 85 13.15 -1.79 -18.93
CA ASP A 85 12.85 -0.38 -19.18
C ASP A 85 11.74 0.20 -18.27
N GLN A 86 11.09 -0.66 -17.47
CA GLN A 86 10.02 -0.28 -16.56
C GLN A 86 10.53 -0.16 -15.12
N ASP A 87 9.85 0.66 -14.30
CA ASP A 87 10.10 0.68 -12.87
C ASP A 87 9.63 -0.63 -12.24
N PHE A 88 10.55 -1.32 -11.55
CA PHE A 88 10.28 -2.61 -10.93
C PHE A 88 9.20 -2.50 -9.84
N PHE A 89 9.25 -1.47 -9.01
CA PHE A 89 8.25 -1.31 -7.96
C PHE A 89 6.87 -0.97 -8.53
N ALA A 90 6.79 -0.18 -9.60
CA ALA A 90 5.52 0.06 -10.27
C ALA A 90 4.89 -1.26 -10.78
N TRP A 91 5.72 -2.15 -11.33
CA TRP A 91 5.27 -3.48 -11.76
C TRP A 91 4.84 -4.35 -10.58
N VAL A 92 5.58 -4.38 -9.47
CA VAL A 92 5.20 -5.10 -8.24
C VAL A 92 3.90 -4.53 -7.66
N TYR A 93 3.74 -3.21 -7.63
CA TYR A 93 2.51 -2.57 -7.15
C TYR A 93 1.30 -2.90 -8.03
N GLN A 94 1.48 -3.04 -9.34
CA GLN A 94 0.41 -3.52 -10.21
C GLN A 94 -0.05 -4.93 -9.83
N ILE A 95 0.90 -5.83 -9.56
CA ILE A 95 0.59 -7.19 -9.09
C ILE A 95 -0.13 -7.12 -7.75
N THR A 96 0.39 -6.32 -6.79
CA THR A 96 -0.17 -6.16 -5.44
C THR A 96 -1.61 -5.66 -5.48
N VAL A 97 -1.89 -4.59 -6.23
CA VAL A 97 -3.25 -4.06 -6.37
C VAL A 97 -4.20 -5.09 -6.97
N ASN A 98 -3.77 -5.85 -7.98
CA ASN A 98 -4.62 -6.88 -8.58
C ASN A 98 -4.91 -8.01 -7.59
N VAL A 99 -3.91 -8.48 -6.84
CA VAL A 99 -4.10 -9.51 -5.79
C VAL A 99 -5.06 -9.02 -4.72
N CYS A 100 -4.85 -7.80 -4.19
CA CYS A 100 -5.74 -7.22 -3.19
C CYS A 100 -7.19 -7.11 -3.68
N ARG A 101 -7.39 -6.75 -4.95
CA ARG A 101 -8.72 -6.72 -5.57
C ARG A 101 -9.37 -8.09 -5.66
N ASP A 102 -8.59 -9.11 -6.02
CA ASP A 102 -9.09 -10.48 -6.12
C ASP A 102 -9.53 -10.99 -4.73
N ILE A 103 -8.73 -10.73 -3.69
CA ILE A 103 -9.05 -11.09 -2.30
C ILE A 103 -10.28 -10.34 -1.80
N ALA A 104 -10.35 -9.02 -1.99
CA ALA A 104 -11.50 -8.21 -1.57
C ALA A 104 -12.81 -8.70 -2.23
N LYS A 105 -12.78 -8.99 -3.52
CA LYS A 105 -13.94 -9.57 -4.23
C LYS A 105 -14.33 -10.94 -3.71
N LYS A 106 -13.36 -11.80 -3.40
CA LYS A 106 -13.63 -13.13 -2.82
C LYS A 106 -14.29 -13.00 -1.46
N ARG A 107 -13.76 -12.11 -0.60
CA ARG A 107 -14.33 -11.82 0.72
C ARG A 107 -15.75 -11.28 0.63
N GLN A 108 -16.00 -10.31 -0.25
CA GLN A 108 -17.35 -9.77 -0.45
C GLN A 108 -18.33 -10.86 -0.85
N ARG A 109 -18.01 -11.70 -1.83
CA ARG A 109 -18.88 -12.83 -2.24
C ARG A 109 -19.12 -13.82 -1.12
N HIS A 110 -18.12 -14.06 -0.27
CA HIS A 110 -18.26 -14.91 0.90
C HIS A 110 -19.23 -14.30 1.90
N THR A 111 -19.05 -13.02 2.25
CA THR A 111 -19.94 -12.28 3.15
C THR A 111 -21.37 -12.25 2.63
N GLU A 112 -21.59 -11.98 1.34
CA GLU A 112 -22.92 -11.98 0.72
C GLU A 112 -23.61 -13.35 0.80
N ARG A 113 -22.84 -14.45 0.69
CA ARG A 113 -23.38 -15.83 0.82
C ARG A 113 -23.70 -16.23 2.24
N PHE A 114 -23.00 -15.68 3.22
CA PHE A 114 -23.11 -16.04 4.64
C PHE A 114 -23.72 -14.92 5.50
N ALA A 115 -24.22 -13.84 4.90
CA ALA A 115 -24.88 -12.73 5.60
C ALA A 115 -26.14 -13.14 6.42
N SER A 116 -26.55 -14.40 6.33
CA SER A 116 -27.62 -14.98 7.16
C SER A 116 -27.11 -15.66 8.45
N LEU A 117 -25.81 -15.70 8.66
CA LEU A 117 -25.19 -16.26 9.87
C LEU A 117 -24.34 -15.16 10.53
N ASP A 118 -24.79 -14.67 11.67
CA ASP A 118 -24.10 -13.68 12.50
C ASP A 118 -22.63 -14.04 12.68
N THR A 119 -21.73 -13.25 12.10
CA THR A 119 -20.30 -13.37 12.35
C THR A 119 -19.76 -11.97 12.58
N THR A 120 -19.53 -11.65 13.83
CA THR A 120 -18.75 -10.49 14.27
C THR A 120 -17.34 -10.58 13.69
N VAL A 121 -16.98 -9.61 12.86
CA VAL A 121 -15.61 -9.47 12.33
C VAL A 121 -14.80 -8.75 13.39
N GLU A 122 -13.88 -9.45 14.04
CA GLU A 122 -12.88 -8.82 14.92
C GLU A 122 -11.93 -7.97 14.06
N GLU A 123 -11.95 -6.66 14.29
CA GLU A 123 -10.97 -5.72 13.75
C GLU A 123 -9.63 -5.91 14.47
N SER A 124 -8.71 -6.61 13.84
CA SER A 124 -7.33 -6.72 14.33
C SER A 124 -6.56 -5.48 13.90
N ALA A 125 -6.10 -4.70 14.86
CA ALA A 125 -5.20 -3.58 14.64
C ALA A 125 -3.78 -4.10 14.36
N PHE A 126 -3.22 -3.78 13.19
CA PHE A 126 -1.85 -4.11 12.84
C PHE A 126 -0.90 -3.03 13.35
N GLU A 127 0.06 -3.42 14.18
CA GLU A 127 1.18 -2.57 14.55
C GLU A 127 2.23 -2.58 13.43
N VAL A 128 2.32 -1.47 12.70
CA VAL A 128 3.49 -1.20 11.85
C VAL A 128 4.67 -1.00 12.79
N PRO A 129 5.80 -1.72 12.65
CA PRO A 129 6.96 -1.55 13.53
C PRO A 129 7.37 -0.07 13.57
N ALA A 130 7.28 0.55 14.75
CA ALA A 130 7.69 1.91 14.97
C ALA A 130 9.22 1.93 15.14
N LEU A 131 9.88 2.88 14.49
CA LEU A 131 11.22 3.32 14.89
C LEU A 131 11.14 3.77 16.35
N GLN A 132 12.18 3.51 17.15
CA GLN A 132 12.25 3.82 18.58
C GLN A 132 12.13 5.33 18.80
N GLU A 133 10.91 5.78 19.01
CA GLU A 133 10.57 7.14 19.43
C GLU A 133 10.22 7.11 20.91
N GLY A 134 10.30 8.24 21.64
CA GLY A 134 9.89 8.33 23.03
C GLY A 134 8.43 7.89 23.21
N ALA A 135 8.05 7.40 24.40
CA ALA A 135 6.75 6.78 24.64
C ALA A 135 5.55 7.68 24.26
N ASP A 136 5.65 8.99 24.50
CA ASP A 136 4.61 9.96 24.15
C ASP A 136 4.51 10.21 22.64
N GLU A 137 5.66 10.27 21.94
CA GLU A 137 5.72 10.43 20.50
C GLU A 137 5.20 9.18 19.78
N ALA A 138 5.53 7.99 20.30
CA ALA A 138 5.01 6.72 19.79
C ALA A 138 3.47 6.62 19.93
N LEU A 139 2.90 7.10 21.02
CA LEU A 139 1.46 7.14 21.23
C LEU A 139 0.76 8.09 20.25
N ILE A 140 1.31 9.29 20.06
CA ILE A 140 0.78 10.26 19.09
C ILE A 140 0.85 9.68 17.66
N ALA A 141 1.96 9.07 17.29
CA ALA A 141 2.15 8.43 15.99
C ALA A 141 1.17 7.24 15.79
N ALA A 142 0.90 6.45 16.82
CA ALA A 142 -0.09 5.38 16.78
C ALA A 142 -1.51 5.92 16.56
N GLN A 143 -1.90 6.97 17.27
CA GLN A 143 -3.22 7.61 17.11
C GLN A 143 -3.39 8.22 15.73
N GLN A 144 -2.35 8.83 15.17
CA GLN A 144 -2.36 9.37 13.81
C GLN A 144 -2.50 8.24 12.76
N ARG A 145 -1.79 7.13 12.96
CA ARG A 145 -1.89 5.94 12.08
C ARG A 145 -3.31 5.36 12.09
N GLU A 146 -3.91 5.20 13.27
CA GLU A 146 -5.28 4.71 13.41
C GLU A 146 -6.29 5.64 12.72
N LEU A 147 -6.15 6.95 12.90
CA LEU A 147 -6.99 7.95 12.24
C LEU A 147 -6.91 7.86 10.71
N ILE A 148 -5.69 7.72 10.17
CA ILE A 148 -5.47 7.58 8.73
C ILE A 148 -6.01 6.24 8.22
N ALA A 149 -5.79 5.15 8.95
CA ALA A 149 -6.32 3.83 8.60
C ALA A 149 -7.85 3.84 8.56
N GLY A 150 -8.50 4.44 9.56
CA GLY A 150 -9.95 4.65 9.58
C GLY A 150 -10.44 5.49 8.40
N ALA A 151 -9.74 6.58 8.06
CA ALA A 151 -10.06 7.38 6.89
C ALA A 151 -9.93 6.58 5.59
N MET A 152 -8.87 5.78 5.44
CA MET A 152 -8.65 4.93 4.26
C MET A 152 -9.73 3.86 4.12
N ALA A 153 -10.21 3.29 5.23
CA ALA A 153 -11.29 2.30 5.22
C ALA A 153 -12.61 2.85 4.65
N THR A 154 -12.86 4.16 4.77
CA THR A 154 -14.05 4.81 4.22
C THR A 154 -14.00 5.03 2.71
N LEU A 155 -12.83 4.90 2.08
CA LEU A 155 -12.67 5.16 0.65
C LEU A 155 -13.14 3.97 -0.20
N PRO A 156 -13.83 4.23 -1.32
CA PRO A 156 -14.01 3.22 -2.36
C PRO A 156 -12.65 2.68 -2.82
N GLU A 157 -12.61 1.39 -3.19
CA GLU A 157 -11.37 0.68 -3.57
C GLU A 157 -10.52 1.44 -4.59
N LYS A 158 -11.15 1.97 -5.66
CA LYS A 158 -10.43 2.70 -6.72
C LYS A 158 -9.80 4.01 -6.22
N GLU A 159 -10.50 4.74 -5.36
CA GLU A 159 -9.99 5.97 -4.75
C GLU A 159 -8.85 5.67 -3.78
N ARG A 160 -9.00 4.61 -2.97
CA ARG A 160 -7.98 4.13 -2.03
C ARG A 160 -6.71 3.71 -2.77
N ALA A 161 -6.83 2.89 -3.83
CA ALA A 161 -5.68 2.50 -4.63
C ALA A 161 -4.99 3.70 -5.29
N ALA A 162 -5.75 4.64 -5.84
CA ALA A 162 -5.20 5.83 -6.51
C ALA A 162 -4.38 6.71 -5.55
N ILE A 163 -4.92 6.99 -4.35
CA ILE A 163 -4.22 7.84 -3.38
C ILE A 163 -3.00 7.13 -2.76
N LEU A 164 -3.08 5.83 -2.49
CA LEU A 164 -1.95 5.05 -2.00
C LEU A 164 -0.80 5.06 -3.00
N LEU A 165 -1.06 4.74 -4.25
CA LEU A 165 -0.02 4.70 -5.28
C LEU A 165 0.58 6.10 -5.56
N ARG A 166 -0.26 7.15 -5.56
CA ARG A 166 0.18 8.52 -5.89
C ARG A 166 0.85 9.23 -4.72
N ASP A 167 0.19 9.26 -3.56
CA ASP A 167 0.58 10.12 -2.43
C ASP A 167 1.49 9.40 -1.42
N ILE A 168 1.40 8.07 -1.33
CA ILE A 168 2.22 7.29 -0.41
C ILE A 168 3.42 6.67 -1.14
N GLU A 169 3.17 6.00 -2.27
CA GLU A 169 4.25 5.35 -3.03
C GLU A 169 4.96 6.31 -4.01
N GLY A 170 4.42 7.52 -4.20
CA GLY A 170 5.05 8.58 -4.98
C GLY A 170 5.04 8.38 -6.50
N LEU A 171 4.23 7.46 -7.03
CA LEU A 171 4.20 7.18 -8.47
C LEU A 171 3.64 8.36 -9.27
N PRO A 172 4.15 8.63 -10.49
CA PRO A 172 3.55 9.59 -11.40
C PRO A 172 2.10 9.23 -11.74
N THR A 173 1.24 10.23 -11.96
CA THR A 173 -0.19 9.99 -12.24
C THR A 173 -0.42 9.07 -13.45
N ASP A 174 0.42 9.17 -14.48
CA ASP A 174 0.31 8.32 -15.68
C ASP A 174 0.68 6.88 -15.39
N GLU A 175 1.64 6.65 -14.47
CA GLU A 175 1.98 5.31 -13.96
C GLU A 175 0.81 4.71 -13.17
N VAL A 176 0.23 5.49 -12.26
CA VAL A 176 -0.97 5.09 -11.51
C VAL A 176 -2.12 4.74 -12.47
N ALA A 177 -2.31 5.53 -13.51
CA ALA A 177 -3.33 5.28 -14.54
C ALA A 177 -3.09 3.93 -15.25
N ARG A 178 -1.84 3.60 -15.59
CA ARG A 178 -1.47 2.30 -16.17
C ARG A 178 -1.77 1.15 -15.21
N ILE A 179 -1.34 1.26 -13.95
CA ILE A 179 -1.57 0.25 -12.91
C ILE A 179 -3.07 0.00 -12.70
N LEU A 180 -3.86 1.08 -12.61
CA LEU A 180 -5.30 1.00 -12.34
C LEU A 180 -6.14 0.73 -13.59
N ARG A 181 -5.51 0.65 -14.77
CA ARG A 181 -6.18 0.52 -16.08
C ARG A 181 -7.25 1.59 -16.27
N SER A 182 -6.87 2.84 -16.06
CA SER A 182 -7.74 4.02 -16.08
C SER A 182 -7.08 5.18 -16.85
N SER A 183 -7.82 6.25 -17.10
CA SER A 183 -7.21 7.47 -17.65
C SER A 183 -6.56 8.32 -16.56
N SER A 184 -5.54 9.10 -16.91
CA SER A 184 -4.90 10.05 -15.98
C SER A 184 -5.89 11.09 -15.43
N THR A 185 -6.88 11.49 -16.23
CA THR A 185 -7.97 12.38 -15.79
C THR A 185 -8.82 11.69 -14.71
N THR A 186 -9.21 10.45 -14.90
CA THR A 186 -9.97 9.68 -13.92
C THR A 186 -9.18 9.50 -12.62
N VAL A 187 -7.88 9.20 -12.72
CA VAL A 187 -7.00 9.07 -11.55
C VAL A 187 -6.91 10.38 -10.78
N ARG A 188 -6.73 11.53 -11.45
CA ARG A 188 -6.75 12.86 -10.79
C ARG A 188 -8.05 13.12 -10.04
N SER A 189 -9.19 12.79 -10.65
CA SER A 189 -10.51 12.90 -10.02
C SER A 189 -10.63 11.99 -8.78
N GLN A 190 -10.19 10.73 -8.88
CA GLN A 190 -10.19 9.77 -7.76
C GLN A 190 -9.32 10.26 -6.60
N ILE A 191 -8.12 10.76 -6.87
CA ILE A 191 -7.22 11.32 -5.85
C ILE A 191 -7.85 12.55 -5.17
N SER A 192 -8.42 13.48 -5.95
CA SER A 192 -9.09 14.67 -5.42
C SER A 192 -10.26 14.29 -4.52
N SER A 193 -11.10 13.35 -4.95
CA SER A 193 -12.23 12.83 -4.15
C SER A 193 -11.73 12.15 -2.86
N ALA A 194 -10.70 11.30 -2.95
CA ALA A 194 -10.10 10.62 -1.81
C ALA A 194 -9.58 11.61 -0.77
N ARG A 195 -8.80 12.62 -1.19
CA ARG A 195 -8.26 13.67 -0.30
C ARG A 195 -9.37 14.42 0.43
N LYS A 196 -10.46 14.77 -0.28
CA LYS A 196 -11.63 15.42 0.32
C LYS A 196 -12.29 14.55 1.38
N LYS A 197 -12.50 13.25 1.10
CA LYS A 197 -13.09 12.30 2.05
C LYS A 197 -12.22 12.09 3.29
N ILE A 198 -10.90 11.94 3.11
CA ILE A 198 -9.94 11.83 4.21
C ILE A 198 -9.99 13.07 5.09
N LYS A 199 -9.96 14.27 4.48
CA LYS A 199 -10.05 15.52 5.22
C LYS A 199 -11.30 15.59 6.08
N ILE A 200 -12.47 15.30 5.50
CA ILE A 200 -13.76 15.28 6.22
C ILE A 200 -13.74 14.26 7.38
N HIS A 201 -13.17 13.07 7.17
CA HIS A 201 -13.06 12.06 8.20
C HIS A 201 -12.18 12.53 9.36
N CYS A 202 -11.02 13.08 9.07
CA CYS A 202 -10.10 13.62 10.07
C CYS A 202 -10.72 14.79 10.88
N GLU A 203 -11.38 15.72 10.20
CA GLU A 203 -12.06 16.86 10.87
C GLU A 203 -13.14 16.38 11.83
N ARG A 204 -13.98 15.42 11.43
CA ARG A 204 -15.01 14.84 12.27
C ARG A 204 -14.43 14.11 13.49
N HIS A 205 -13.31 13.43 13.31
CA HIS A 205 -12.67 12.69 14.40
C HIS A 205 -12.02 13.63 15.43
N LEU A 206 -11.35 14.68 14.95
CA LEU A 206 -10.74 15.69 15.82
C LEU A 206 -11.79 16.47 16.59
N TRP A 207 -12.93 16.80 16.01
CA TRP A 207 -14.01 17.50 16.70
C TRP A 207 -14.66 16.65 17.78
N LYS A 208 -14.85 15.35 17.57
CA LYS A 208 -15.34 14.44 18.62
C LYS A 208 -14.42 14.36 19.83
N LYS A 209 -13.09 14.44 19.65
CA LYS A 209 -12.11 14.46 20.76
C LYS A 209 -12.01 15.82 21.45
N GLY A 210 -12.29 16.92 20.77
CA GLY A 210 -12.27 18.27 21.36
C GLY A 210 -13.56 18.65 22.12
N GLY A 211 -14.69 18.00 21.83
CA GLY A 211 -15.99 18.29 22.44
C GLY A 211 -16.22 17.64 23.83
N THR A 212 -15.27 16.89 24.38
CA THR A 212 -15.39 16.22 25.70
C THR A 212 -14.64 16.97 26.81
N ARG A 213 -14.25 18.24 26.57
CA ARG A 213 -13.73 19.13 27.63
C ARG A 213 -14.74 20.24 27.86
N SER A 214 -15.80 19.93 28.58
CA SER A 214 -16.61 20.94 29.29
C SER A 214 -17.19 20.30 30.54
#